data_3bd2b118da9d7f9c3cb72f5cd39a11de
#
_entry.id   3bd2b118da9d7f9c3cb72f5cd39a11de
#
_cell.length_a   1.000
_cell.length_b   1.000
_cell.length_c   1.000
_cell.angle_alpha   90.00
_cell.angle_beta   90.00
_cell.angle_gamma   90.00
#
_symmetry.space_group_name_H-M   'P 1'
#
loop_
_entity.id
_entity.type
_entity.pdbx_description
1 polymer ?
#
loop_
_entity_poly.entity_id
_entity_poly.type
_entity_poly.pdbx_seq_one_letter_code
_entity_poly.pdbx_strand_id
1 'polypeptide(L)'
;IEIKVGDLSFFGTRATPEQFSRYATQSSTDAEVCRVHIDDWSGVKESDLIQDGGKDAVKFDRDTFFEVIGEKPDWYKPIVAEILKDAQERFVARAANEKK
;
A
#
# COMPACT_ATOMS: atom_id res chain seq x y z
N ILE A 1 1.05 4.65 8.54
CA ILE A 1 -0.06 3.69 8.35
C ILE A 1 0.49 2.27 8.23
N GLU A 2 -0.18 1.34 8.86
CA GLU A 2 0.10 -0.08 8.74
C GLU A 2 -1.05 -0.76 8.01
N ILE A 3 -0.72 -1.54 6.98
CA ILE A 3 -1.72 -2.25 6.17
C ILE A 3 -1.41 -3.74 6.24
N LYS A 4 -2.39 -4.52 6.68
CA LYS A 4 -2.24 -5.97 6.78
C LYS A 4 -2.79 -6.66 5.55
N VAL A 5 -1.99 -7.56 4.97
CA VAL A 5 -2.36 -8.39 3.82
C VAL A 5 -2.05 -9.83 4.20
N GLY A 6 -3.06 -10.57 4.68
CA GLY A 6 -2.84 -11.91 5.23
C GLY A 6 -1.90 -11.86 6.44
N ASP A 7 -0.81 -12.59 6.37
CA ASP A 7 0.22 -12.62 7.42
C ASP A 7 1.27 -11.53 7.26
N LEU A 8 1.16 -10.70 6.23
CA LEU A 8 2.13 -9.66 5.92
C LEU A 8 1.65 -8.31 6.43
N SER A 9 2.58 -7.45 6.78
CA SER A 9 2.28 -6.06 7.11
C SER A 9 3.10 -5.14 6.21
N PHE A 10 2.46 -4.10 5.69
CA PHE A 10 3.11 -3.07 4.89
C PHE A 10 2.96 -1.74 5.62
N PHE A 11 4.02 -0.96 5.62
CA PHE A 11 4.07 0.32 6.33
C PHE A 11 4.36 1.44 5.35
N GLY A 12 3.72 2.56 5.54
CA GLY A 12 3.96 3.68 4.64
C GLY A 12 3.23 4.94 5.04
N THR A 13 3.15 5.85 4.08
CA THR A 13 2.56 7.16 4.28
C THR A 13 1.08 7.16 3.88
N ARG A 14 0.34 8.11 4.43
CA ARG A 14 -1.07 8.31 4.10
C ARG A 14 -1.20 9.20 2.87
N ALA A 15 -2.29 9.01 2.13
CA ALA A 15 -2.55 9.84 0.95
C ALA A 15 -2.96 11.27 1.37
N THR A 16 -2.40 12.26 0.67
CA THR A 16 -2.85 13.64 0.79
C THR A 16 -4.16 13.83 0.03
N PRO A 17 -4.90 14.94 0.28
CA PRO A 17 -6.10 15.22 -0.52
C PRO A 17 -5.85 15.25 -2.03
N GLU A 18 -4.73 15.80 -2.45
CA GLU A 18 -4.36 15.83 -3.87
C GLU A 18 -4.13 14.41 -4.42
N GLN A 19 -3.39 13.59 -3.67
CA GLN A 19 -3.13 12.20 -4.06
C GLN A 19 -4.44 11.42 -4.11
N PHE A 20 -5.30 11.57 -3.11
CA PHE A 20 -6.60 10.89 -3.08
C PHE A 20 -7.43 11.24 -4.30
N SER A 21 -7.50 12.52 -4.66
CA SER A 21 -8.24 12.98 -5.84
C SER A 21 -7.69 12.34 -7.11
N ARG A 22 -6.36 12.26 -7.23
CA ARG A 22 -5.71 11.64 -8.38
C ARG A 22 -6.04 10.16 -8.47
N TYR A 23 -6.01 9.45 -7.34
CA TYR A 23 -6.29 8.02 -7.30
C TYR A 23 -7.77 7.74 -7.59
N ALA A 24 -8.68 8.58 -7.10
CA ALA A 24 -10.11 8.45 -7.34
C ALA A 24 -10.47 8.61 -8.82
N THR A 25 -9.70 9.40 -9.57
CA THR A 25 -9.89 9.56 -11.02
C THR A 25 -9.14 8.50 -11.84
N GLN A 26 -8.50 7.55 -11.17
CA GLN A 26 -7.76 6.46 -11.81
C GLN A 26 -6.64 6.92 -12.74
N SER A 27 -6.01 8.05 -12.40
CA SER A 27 -4.89 8.54 -13.19
C SER A 27 -3.56 7.88 -12.83
N SER A 28 -3.58 6.94 -11.87
CA SER A 28 -2.42 6.14 -11.47
C SER A 28 -2.83 4.68 -11.36
N THR A 29 -1.90 3.77 -11.67
CA THR A 29 -2.15 2.35 -11.46
C THR A 29 -2.03 1.99 -9.98
N ASP A 30 -2.61 0.88 -9.58
CA ASP A 30 -2.53 0.42 -8.19
C ASP A 30 -1.08 0.19 -7.76
N ALA A 31 -0.26 -0.39 -8.64
CA ALA A 31 1.16 -0.61 -8.35
C ALA A 31 1.90 0.71 -8.13
N GLU A 32 1.59 1.74 -8.93
CA GLU A 32 2.19 3.06 -8.76
C GLU A 32 1.83 3.67 -7.41
N VAL A 33 0.57 3.53 -6.99
CA VAL A 33 0.12 4.00 -5.68
C VAL A 33 0.92 3.33 -4.56
N CYS A 34 1.10 2.01 -4.66
CA CYS A 34 1.90 1.28 -3.68
C CYS A 34 3.35 1.77 -3.64
N ARG A 35 3.95 2.03 -4.80
CA ARG A 35 5.33 2.52 -4.89
C ARG A 35 5.51 3.88 -4.22
N VAL A 36 4.48 4.72 -4.28
CA VAL A 36 4.53 6.05 -3.67
C VAL A 36 4.42 5.97 -2.14
N HIS A 37 3.57 5.09 -1.62
CA HIS A 37 3.20 5.11 -0.21
C HIS A 37 3.94 4.10 0.65
N ILE A 38 4.26 2.92 0.14
CA ILE A 38 4.86 1.86 0.93
C ILE A 38 6.37 2.05 1.03
N ASP A 39 6.88 2.07 2.25
CA ASP A 39 8.31 2.26 2.51
C ASP A 39 8.91 1.18 3.42
N ASP A 40 8.13 0.20 3.86
CA ASP A 40 8.64 -0.90 4.66
C ASP A 40 7.65 -2.07 4.66
N TRP A 41 8.10 -3.24 5.06
CA TRP A 41 7.24 -4.40 5.26
C TRP A 41 7.71 -5.27 6.42
N SER A 42 6.84 -6.18 6.86
CA SER A 42 7.15 -7.17 7.90
C SER A 42 6.45 -8.48 7.55
N GLY A 43 7.11 -9.59 7.83
CA GLY A 43 6.54 -10.91 7.60
C GLY A 43 6.76 -11.45 6.19
N VAL A 44 7.41 -10.70 5.31
CA VAL A 44 7.71 -11.14 3.95
C VAL A 44 8.86 -12.14 3.99
N LYS A 45 8.67 -13.27 3.32
CA LYS A 45 9.67 -14.34 3.23
C LYS A 45 10.15 -14.48 1.78
N GLU A 46 11.28 -15.17 1.60
CA GLU A 46 11.81 -15.42 0.25
C GLU A 46 10.76 -16.10 -0.64
N SER A 47 9.99 -17.04 -0.07
CA SER A 47 8.95 -17.76 -0.82
C SER A 47 7.81 -16.85 -1.29
N ASP A 48 7.62 -15.68 -0.66
CA ASP A 48 6.64 -14.71 -1.10
C ASP A 48 7.10 -13.93 -2.33
N LEU A 49 8.41 -13.88 -2.57
CA LEU A 49 9.01 -13.11 -3.65
C LEU A 49 9.43 -13.99 -4.84
N ILE A 50 9.94 -15.18 -4.58
CA ILE A 50 10.38 -16.12 -5.61
C ILE A 50 9.76 -17.48 -5.38
N GLN A 51 9.42 -18.17 -6.48
CA GLN A 51 8.67 -19.43 -6.45
C GLN A 51 9.33 -20.50 -5.61
N ASP A 52 10.66 -20.64 -5.69
CA ASP A 52 11.42 -21.66 -4.97
C ASP A 52 12.15 -21.08 -3.75
N GLY A 53 11.68 -19.94 -3.25
CA GLY A 53 12.30 -19.28 -2.10
C GLY A 53 12.09 -20.03 -0.80
N GLY A 54 12.98 -19.77 0.15
CA GLY A 54 12.92 -20.35 1.49
C GLY A 54 11.96 -19.62 2.42
N LYS A 55 12.07 -19.97 3.71
CA LYS A 55 11.21 -19.41 4.75
C LYS A 55 11.86 -18.25 5.51
N ASP A 56 13.04 -17.83 5.07
CA ASP A 56 13.77 -16.75 5.73
C ASP A 56 13.10 -15.41 5.47
N ALA A 57 13.05 -14.57 6.50
CA ALA A 57 12.51 -13.23 6.40
C ALA A 57 13.39 -12.37 5.49
N VAL A 58 12.75 -11.55 4.68
CA VAL A 58 13.44 -10.65 3.76
C VAL A 58 13.25 -9.22 4.24
N LYS A 59 14.36 -8.49 4.39
CA LYS A 59 14.29 -7.06 4.71
C LYS A 59 13.73 -6.30 3.53
N PHE A 60 13.01 -5.21 3.83
CA PHE A 60 12.49 -4.34 2.80
C PHE A 60 13.63 -3.74 1.98
N ASP A 61 13.47 -3.82 0.67
CA ASP A 61 14.36 -3.19 -0.29
C ASP A 61 13.47 -2.51 -1.34
N ARG A 62 13.65 -1.21 -1.51
CA ARG A 62 12.79 -0.42 -2.37
C ARG A 62 12.80 -0.94 -3.81
N ASP A 63 13.98 -1.25 -4.34
CA ASP A 63 14.10 -1.72 -5.72
C ASP A 63 13.41 -3.07 -5.91
N THR A 64 13.56 -3.97 -4.95
CA THR A 64 12.87 -5.26 -4.96
C THR A 64 11.37 -5.07 -4.91
N PHE A 65 10.89 -4.23 -4.00
CA PHE A 65 9.46 -3.94 -3.89
C PHE A 65 8.91 -3.36 -5.19
N PHE A 66 9.62 -2.41 -5.80
CA PHE A 66 9.19 -1.78 -7.04
C PHE A 66 9.04 -2.78 -8.18
N GLU A 67 9.93 -3.79 -8.22
CA GLU A 67 9.86 -4.83 -9.24
C GLU A 67 8.69 -5.79 -9.01
N VAL A 68 8.51 -6.25 -7.77
CA VAL A 68 7.54 -7.33 -7.51
C VAL A 68 6.11 -6.83 -7.39
N ILE A 69 5.88 -5.60 -6.95
CA ILE A 69 4.53 -5.12 -6.64
C ILE A 69 3.62 -5.14 -7.88
N GLY A 70 4.15 -4.86 -9.05
CA GLY A 70 3.37 -4.87 -10.29
C GLY A 70 2.87 -6.26 -10.69
N GLU A 71 3.50 -7.30 -10.16
CA GLU A 71 3.13 -8.69 -10.44
C GLU A 71 2.37 -9.35 -9.29
N LYS A 72 2.01 -8.57 -8.26
CA LYS A 72 1.36 -9.06 -7.04
C LYS A 72 0.01 -8.38 -6.81
N PRO A 73 -1.02 -8.71 -7.61
CA PRO A 73 -2.34 -8.10 -7.41
C PRO A 73 -2.96 -8.46 -6.06
N ASP A 74 -2.59 -9.61 -5.50
CA ASP A 74 -3.00 -10.01 -4.16
C ASP A 74 -2.41 -9.10 -3.07
N TRP A 75 -1.36 -8.34 -3.40
CA TRP A 75 -0.78 -7.33 -2.52
C TRP A 75 -1.30 -5.94 -2.85
N TYR A 76 -1.19 -5.49 -4.13
CA TYR A 76 -1.48 -4.09 -4.43
C TYR A 76 -2.97 -3.75 -4.33
N LYS A 77 -3.86 -4.69 -4.62
CA LYS A 77 -5.30 -4.41 -4.51
C LYS A 77 -5.73 -4.10 -3.07
N PRO A 78 -5.43 -4.95 -2.07
CA PRO A 78 -5.79 -4.62 -0.70
C PRO A 78 -5.02 -3.42 -0.14
N ILE A 79 -3.76 -3.21 -0.54
CA ILE A 79 -3.00 -2.04 -0.10
C ILE A 79 -3.67 -0.76 -0.56
N VAL A 80 -4.00 -0.67 -1.85
CA VAL A 80 -4.66 0.53 -2.40
C VAL A 80 -6.02 0.73 -1.76
N ALA A 81 -6.81 -0.35 -1.58
CA ALA A 81 -8.11 -0.26 -0.94
C ALA A 81 -8.01 0.36 0.45
N GLU A 82 -7.02 -0.04 1.24
CA GLU A 82 -6.82 0.50 2.59
C GLU A 82 -6.34 1.95 2.57
N ILE A 83 -5.46 2.30 1.63
CA ILE A 83 -4.98 3.69 1.49
C ILE A 83 -6.17 4.61 1.16
N LEU A 84 -7.02 4.20 0.23
CA LEU A 84 -8.18 4.99 -0.17
C LEU A 84 -9.23 5.06 0.95
N LYS A 85 -9.48 3.95 1.63
CA LYS A 85 -10.41 3.90 2.76
C LYS A 85 -9.96 4.84 3.88
N ASP A 86 -8.68 4.77 4.26
CA ASP A 86 -8.12 5.64 5.29
C ASP A 86 -8.27 7.12 4.91
N ALA A 87 -7.94 7.47 3.67
CA ALA A 87 -8.03 8.83 3.18
C ALA A 87 -9.48 9.32 3.19
N GLN A 88 -10.41 8.49 2.71
CA GLN A 88 -11.83 8.85 2.65
C GLN A 88 -12.38 9.10 4.06
N GLU A 89 -12.08 8.22 5.00
CA GLU A 89 -12.54 8.37 6.38
C GLU A 89 -12.01 9.65 7.02
N ARG A 90 -10.73 9.97 6.81
CA ARG A 90 -10.13 11.19 7.35
C ARG A 90 -10.75 12.44 6.75
N PHE A 91 -10.99 12.45 5.45
CA PHE A 91 -11.54 13.63 4.77
C PHE A 91 -13.00 13.83 5.09
N VAL A 92 -13.78 12.77 5.22
CA VAL A 92 -15.18 12.84 5.64
C VAL A 92 -15.27 13.37 7.08
N ALA A 93 -14.46 12.87 7.99
CA ALA A 93 -14.42 13.32 9.38
C ALA A 93 -14.03 14.82 9.45
N ARG A 94 -13.05 15.23 8.64
CA ARG A 94 -12.63 16.64 8.58
C ARG A 94 -13.74 17.55 8.07
N ALA A 95 -14.41 17.14 6.99
CA ALA A 95 -15.52 17.92 6.44
C ALA A 95 -16.66 18.06 7.44
N ALA A 96 -16.99 16.99 8.19
CA ALA A 96 -18.00 17.04 9.23
C ALA A 96 -17.64 18.04 10.34
N ASN A 97 -16.35 18.08 10.72
CA ASN A 97 -15.88 19.03 11.72
C ASN A 97 -15.92 20.48 11.22
N GLU A 98 -15.63 20.70 9.95
CA GLU A 98 -15.65 22.04 9.37
C GLU A 98 -17.05 22.63 9.25
N LYS A 99 -18.09 21.80 9.22
CA LYS A 99 -19.47 22.25 9.14
C LYS A 99 -20.04 22.73 10.45
N LYS A 100 -19.31 22.61 11.52
CA LYS A 100 -19.69 23.15 12.82
C LYS A 100 -19.27 24.61 12.96
#